data_e50700d620152dbb79112fd2efd0af49
#
_entry.id   e50700d620152dbb79112fd2efd0af49
#
_cell.length_a   1.000
_cell.length_b   1.000
_cell.length_c   1.000
_cell.angle_alpha   90.00
_cell.angle_beta   90.00
_cell.angle_gamma   90.00
#
_symmetry.space_group_name_H-M   'P 1'
#
loop_
_entity.id
_entity.type
_entity.pdbx_description
1 polymer ?
#
loop_
_entity_poly.entity_id
_entity_poly.type
_entity_poly.pdbx_seq_one_letter_code
_entity_poly.pdbx_strand_id
1 'polypeptide(L)'
;MRSPSSPSDAVVIVGGGFGGLFTALALQRRQPGCPIVLIEPRDRFLFQPLLYELLSDELQTWEVAPRYDQLLNNGICWIQDTVVRIEQTCQTIELASGDRLGWAQLVLATGSRPNDFGIPGVQAHSSGFRDLKDVGRLKQWLNSLGQQRDGNAGLIVVGAGPTGVELACKMADLIDGAASVRLVEMGDEILPSSTAFNRERAQAGLERKGVVVQLNTSVSEVTSSTAVLANGSVLRHSGLIWTAGSNPSIPAISPAPVLERGRLAVDADLRMVGSTNSFALGDISARPGSPWPASAQVAMQQGDATAAAIASLRIGEEPQPFQFEDRGEMLSLGVGDATLTGMGLTLAGPLAFQLRRATYLTRLPGLSLGLRSAGAWLLSR
;
A
#
# COMPACT_ATOMS: atom_id res chain seq x y z
N MET A 1 -19.03 14.53 22.43
CA MET A 1 -18.92 13.39 21.49
C MET A 1 -19.98 12.37 21.92
N ARG A 2 -20.93 12.02 21.06
CA ARG A 2 -21.91 10.97 21.36
C ARG A 2 -21.22 9.64 21.15
N SER A 3 -21.17 8.79 22.19
CA SER A 3 -20.87 7.37 22.01
C SER A 3 -21.84 6.84 20.96
N PRO A 4 -21.38 6.27 19.85
CA PRO A 4 -22.29 5.63 18.95
C PRO A 4 -22.79 4.38 19.65
N SER A 5 -24.05 4.41 20.14
CA SER A 5 -24.80 3.18 20.30
C SER A 5 -24.78 2.55 18.91
N SER A 6 -23.98 1.49 18.72
CA SER A 6 -23.89 0.81 17.43
C SER A 6 -25.29 0.40 17.02
N PRO A 7 -25.83 0.94 15.93
CA PRO A 7 -27.03 0.35 15.38
C PRO A 7 -26.66 -1.09 15.01
N SER A 8 -27.45 -2.04 15.43
CA SER A 8 -27.36 -3.45 15.02
C SER A 8 -27.43 -3.64 13.48
N ASP A 9 -27.53 -2.55 12.73
CA ASP A 9 -27.66 -2.45 11.27
C ASP A 9 -26.45 -1.79 10.58
N ALA A 10 -25.36 -1.49 11.30
CA ALA A 10 -24.20 -0.82 10.73
C ALA A 10 -23.32 -1.76 9.89
N VAL A 11 -22.79 -1.23 8.78
CA VAL A 11 -21.65 -1.80 8.08
C VAL A 11 -20.37 -1.26 8.72
N VAL A 12 -19.62 -2.14 9.36
CA VAL A 12 -18.35 -1.77 10.01
C VAL A 12 -17.19 -2.17 9.11
N ILE A 13 -16.34 -1.20 8.78
CA ILE A 13 -15.17 -1.35 7.91
C ILE A 13 -13.92 -1.13 8.75
N VAL A 14 -13.04 -2.13 8.82
CA VAL A 14 -11.80 -2.10 9.58
C VAL A 14 -10.62 -1.90 8.64
N GLY A 15 -9.93 -0.75 8.79
CA GLY A 15 -8.84 -0.31 7.93
C GLY A 15 -9.30 0.67 6.85
N GLY A 16 -8.65 1.84 6.81
CA GLY A 16 -8.95 2.95 5.91
C GLY A 16 -8.06 3.01 4.66
N GLY A 17 -7.32 1.94 4.32
CA GLY A 17 -6.52 1.86 3.10
C GLY A 17 -7.36 1.85 1.82
N PHE A 18 -6.75 1.45 0.69
CA PHE A 18 -7.43 1.39 -0.61
C PHE A 18 -8.71 0.56 -0.56
N GLY A 19 -8.67 -0.61 0.05
CA GLY A 19 -9.86 -1.45 0.14
C GLY A 19 -10.96 -0.80 0.97
N GLY A 20 -10.70 -0.48 2.23
CA GLY A 20 -11.72 -0.01 3.16
C GLY A 20 -12.30 1.37 2.82
N LEU A 21 -11.46 2.37 2.50
CA LEU A 21 -11.95 3.69 2.11
C LEU A 21 -12.81 3.62 0.84
N PHE A 22 -12.36 2.87 -0.18
CA PHE A 22 -13.11 2.73 -1.43
C PHE A 22 -14.41 1.94 -1.23
N THR A 23 -14.44 0.94 -0.33
CA THR A 23 -15.69 0.27 0.09
C THR A 23 -16.65 1.28 0.74
N ALA A 24 -16.18 2.09 1.70
CA ALA A 24 -17.01 3.06 2.40
C ALA A 24 -17.64 4.08 1.43
N LEU A 25 -16.81 4.66 0.55
CA LEU A 25 -17.27 5.64 -0.43
C LEU A 25 -18.21 5.03 -1.49
N ALA A 26 -17.94 3.78 -1.94
CA ALA A 26 -18.79 3.09 -2.90
C ALA A 26 -20.14 2.71 -2.29
N LEU A 27 -20.14 2.21 -1.05
CA LEU A 27 -21.36 1.83 -0.35
C LEU A 27 -22.25 3.06 -0.07
N GLN A 28 -21.65 4.17 0.35
CA GLN A 28 -22.40 5.40 0.55
C GLN A 28 -23.08 5.91 -0.73
N ARG A 29 -22.44 5.80 -1.90
CA ARG A 29 -23.06 6.14 -3.19
C ARG A 29 -24.18 5.17 -3.58
N ARG A 30 -24.03 3.86 -3.30
CA ARG A 30 -25.00 2.83 -3.67
C ARG A 30 -26.20 2.80 -2.75
N GLN A 31 -26.00 3.05 -1.46
CA GLN A 31 -27.03 3.03 -0.42
C GLN A 31 -26.94 4.26 0.49
N PRO A 32 -27.40 5.42 0.02
CA PRO A 32 -27.50 6.61 0.85
C PRO A 32 -28.40 6.33 2.08
N GLY A 33 -27.87 6.60 3.27
CA GLY A 33 -28.58 6.31 4.52
C GLY A 33 -28.21 4.98 5.20
N CYS A 34 -27.41 4.10 4.56
CA CYS A 34 -26.80 2.97 5.24
C CYS A 34 -25.83 3.48 6.33
N PRO A 35 -25.96 3.03 7.60
CA PRO A 35 -25.00 3.38 8.64
C PRO A 35 -23.65 2.75 8.34
N ILE A 36 -22.64 3.57 8.05
CA ILE A 36 -21.27 3.12 7.75
C ILE A 36 -20.33 3.63 8.84
N VAL A 37 -19.57 2.70 9.43
CA VAL A 37 -18.51 3.01 10.40
C VAL A 37 -17.19 2.57 9.82
N LEU A 38 -16.25 3.52 9.66
CA LEU A 38 -14.86 3.25 9.25
C LEU A 38 -13.96 3.35 10.49
N ILE A 39 -13.24 2.28 10.82
CA ILE A 39 -12.27 2.26 11.92
C ILE A 39 -10.86 2.29 11.32
N GLU A 40 -10.13 3.37 11.58
CA GLU A 40 -8.76 3.59 11.08
C GLU A 40 -8.00 4.49 12.06
N PRO A 41 -6.87 4.03 12.62
CA PRO A 41 -6.11 4.79 13.62
C PRO A 41 -5.39 6.01 13.05
N ARG A 42 -5.06 6.02 11.75
CA ARG A 42 -4.40 7.17 11.12
C ARG A 42 -5.41 8.28 10.84
N ASP A 43 -4.96 9.52 10.87
CA ASP A 43 -5.79 10.69 10.56
C ASP A 43 -5.87 10.97 9.04
N ARG A 44 -5.07 10.26 8.24
CA ARG A 44 -4.92 10.46 6.79
C ARG A 44 -5.01 9.17 6.02
N PHE A 45 -5.72 9.22 4.91
CA PHE A 45 -5.54 8.24 3.83
C PHE A 45 -4.18 8.44 3.18
N LEU A 46 -3.55 7.38 2.74
CA LEU A 46 -2.26 7.46 2.04
C LEU A 46 -2.36 6.82 0.66
N PHE A 47 -2.12 7.65 -0.38
CA PHE A 47 -2.03 7.15 -1.75
C PHE A 47 -0.58 6.70 -2.03
N GLN A 48 -0.24 5.49 -1.55
CA GLN A 48 1.12 4.94 -1.58
C GLN A 48 1.84 5.03 -2.93
N PRO A 49 1.18 4.81 -4.10
CA PRO A 49 1.87 4.93 -5.40
C PRO A 49 2.44 6.31 -5.72
N LEU A 50 2.07 7.35 -4.97
CA LEU A 50 2.58 8.72 -5.11
C LEU A 50 3.57 9.12 -4.00
N LEU A 51 4.01 8.19 -3.15
CA LEU A 51 5.03 8.47 -2.12
C LEU A 51 6.38 8.88 -2.71
N TYR A 52 6.72 8.39 -3.90
CA TYR A 52 7.95 8.73 -4.60
C TYR A 52 7.99 10.21 -4.99
N GLU A 53 6.87 10.74 -5.45
CA GLU A 53 6.72 12.16 -5.81
C GLU A 53 6.70 13.07 -4.58
N LEU A 54 6.22 12.55 -3.43
CA LEU A 54 6.32 13.26 -2.15
C LEU A 54 7.78 13.26 -1.64
N LEU A 55 8.53 12.18 -1.87
CA LEU A 55 9.96 12.11 -1.50
C LEU A 55 10.79 13.14 -2.26
N SER A 56 10.50 13.35 -3.53
CA SER A 56 11.20 14.30 -4.42
C SER A 56 10.60 15.72 -4.43
N ASP A 57 9.65 16.02 -3.55
CA ASP A 57 8.95 17.32 -3.48
C ASP A 57 8.18 17.73 -4.75
N GLU A 58 7.92 16.77 -5.67
CA GLU A 58 7.07 16.97 -6.84
C GLU A 58 5.59 17.11 -6.47
N LEU A 59 5.19 16.54 -5.33
CA LEU A 59 3.83 16.62 -4.77
C LEU A 59 3.85 17.03 -3.30
N GLN A 60 2.77 17.62 -2.86
CA GLN A 60 2.58 18.05 -1.47
C GLN A 60 1.86 16.97 -0.64
N THR A 61 2.07 16.99 0.68
CA THR A 61 1.46 16.02 1.60
C THR A 61 -0.07 15.95 1.47
N TRP A 62 -0.76 17.07 1.25
CA TRP A 62 -2.22 17.09 1.14
C TRP A 62 -2.74 16.39 -0.13
N GLU A 63 -1.92 16.28 -1.19
CA GLU A 63 -2.25 15.59 -2.43
C GLU A 63 -2.13 14.07 -2.24
N VAL A 64 -1.05 13.62 -1.59
CA VAL A 64 -0.71 12.21 -1.41
C VAL A 64 -1.39 11.61 -0.17
N ALA A 65 -1.57 12.42 0.86
CA ALA A 65 -2.13 12.00 2.14
C ALA A 65 -3.23 12.96 2.65
N PRO A 66 -4.40 13.00 1.98
CA PRO A 66 -5.53 13.78 2.43
C PRO A 66 -6.09 13.27 3.76
N ARG A 67 -6.62 14.18 4.59
CA ARG A 67 -7.21 13.83 5.89
C ARG A 67 -8.57 13.15 5.72
N TYR A 68 -8.89 12.19 6.60
CA TYR A 68 -10.20 11.52 6.59
C TYR A 68 -11.35 12.48 6.86
N ASP A 69 -11.18 13.48 7.71
CA ASP A 69 -12.20 14.50 7.98
C ASP A 69 -12.54 15.38 6.74
N GLN A 70 -11.65 15.40 5.74
CA GLN A 70 -11.86 16.10 4.45
C GLN A 70 -12.37 15.17 3.35
N LEU A 71 -12.11 13.86 3.47
CA LEU A 71 -12.53 12.86 2.49
C LEU A 71 -13.93 12.31 2.77
N LEU A 72 -14.25 12.14 4.05
CA LEU A 72 -15.49 11.55 4.49
C LEU A 72 -16.53 12.65 4.72
N ASN A 73 -17.71 12.44 4.17
CA ASN A 73 -18.84 13.31 4.41
C ASN A 73 -19.69 12.77 5.59
N ASN A 74 -20.77 13.49 5.94
CA ASN A 74 -21.62 13.20 7.10
C ASN A 74 -22.32 11.82 7.08
N GLY A 75 -22.16 11.01 6.02
CA GLY A 75 -22.76 9.68 5.90
C GLY A 75 -21.85 8.54 6.34
N ILE A 76 -20.58 8.81 6.68
CA ILE A 76 -19.62 7.82 7.16
C ILE A 76 -19.09 8.28 8.52
N CYS A 77 -19.31 7.47 9.55
CA CYS A 77 -18.74 7.69 10.88
C CYS A 77 -17.31 7.16 10.90
N TRP A 78 -16.32 8.03 11.06
CA TRP A 78 -14.93 7.64 11.23
C TRP A 78 -14.58 7.57 12.71
N ILE A 79 -14.08 6.40 13.13
CA ILE A 79 -13.52 6.15 14.47
C ILE A 79 -12.02 6.04 14.35
N GLN A 80 -11.30 6.97 14.94
CA GLN A 80 -9.84 6.97 14.94
C GLN A 80 -9.33 6.06 16.06
N ASP A 81 -9.36 4.75 15.81
CA ASP A 81 -8.92 3.74 16.78
C ASP A 81 -8.41 2.47 16.06
N THR A 82 -7.89 1.52 16.83
CA THR A 82 -7.39 0.24 16.37
C THR A 82 -8.30 -0.89 16.85
N VAL A 83 -8.67 -1.79 15.94
CA VAL A 83 -9.37 -3.04 16.29
C VAL A 83 -8.37 -4.03 16.87
N VAL A 84 -8.61 -4.48 18.10
CA VAL A 84 -7.75 -5.47 18.76
C VAL A 84 -8.34 -6.86 18.72
N ARG A 85 -9.68 -6.99 18.72
CA ARG A 85 -10.36 -8.29 18.72
C ARG A 85 -11.71 -8.24 17.98
N ILE A 86 -12.03 -9.33 17.32
CA ILE A 86 -13.28 -9.55 16.60
C ILE A 86 -13.90 -10.86 17.08
N GLU A 87 -15.12 -10.77 17.61
CA GLU A 87 -15.92 -11.93 18.03
C GLU A 87 -17.05 -12.18 17.03
N GLN A 88 -16.86 -13.13 16.13
CA GLN A 88 -17.80 -13.38 15.02
C GLN A 88 -19.15 -13.90 15.51
N THR A 89 -19.16 -14.75 16.55
CA THR A 89 -20.40 -15.37 17.05
C THR A 89 -21.39 -14.35 17.61
N CYS A 90 -20.91 -13.35 18.34
CA CYS A 90 -21.74 -12.26 18.87
C CYS A 90 -21.67 -10.98 18.07
N GLN A 91 -21.00 -11.00 16.93
CA GLN A 91 -20.84 -9.86 16.01
C GLN A 91 -20.38 -8.59 16.73
N THR A 92 -19.29 -8.70 17.51
CA THR A 92 -18.73 -7.59 18.29
C THR A 92 -17.26 -7.38 17.99
N ILE A 93 -16.86 -6.11 17.88
CA ILE A 93 -15.47 -5.65 17.75
C ILE A 93 -15.07 -4.97 19.04
N GLU A 94 -13.85 -5.23 19.49
CA GLU A 94 -13.21 -4.54 20.60
C GLU A 94 -12.10 -3.63 20.07
N LEU A 95 -12.14 -2.37 20.50
CA LEU A 95 -11.18 -1.33 20.14
C LEU A 95 -10.07 -1.24 21.20
N ALA A 96 -8.94 -0.65 20.83
CA ALA A 96 -7.82 -0.41 21.74
C ALA A 96 -8.19 0.55 22.88
N SER A 97 -9.16 1.45 22.67
CA SER A 97 -9.78 2.29 23.73
C SER A 97 -10.54 1.49 24.78
N GLY A 98 -10.91 0.23 24.51
CA GLY A 98 -11.80 -0.60 25.31
C GLY A 98 -13.28 -0.51 24.89
N ASP A 99 -13.63 0.35 23.96
CA ASP A 99 -14.98 0.44 23.41
C ASP A 99 -15.34 -0.81 22.61
N ARG A 100 -16.65 -1.14 22.58
CA ARG A 100 -17.17 -2.25 21.80
C ARG A 100 -18.25 -1.81 20.84
N LEU A 101 -18.20 -2.37 19.63
CA LEU A 101 -19.15 -2.07 18.55
C LEU A 101 -19.73 -3.37 17.99
N GLY A 102 -21.05 -3.37 17.74
CA GLY A 102 -21.71 -4.42 16.98
C GLY A 102 -21.69 -4.12 15.48
N TRP A 103 -21.97 -5.10 14.63
CA TRP A 103 -22.14 -4.91 13.18
C TRP A 103 -23.27 -5.79 12.61
N ALA A 104 -23.87 -5.33 11.50
CA ALA A 104 -24.69 -6.16 10.63
C ALA A 104 -23.82 -6.81 9.54
N GLN A 105 -22.95 -6.05 8.90
CA GLN A 105 -21.91 -6.53 7.99
C GLN A 105 -20.55 -6.01 8.43
N LEU A 106 -19.52 -6.87 8.32
CA LEU A 106 -18.15 -6.56 8.65
C LEU A 106 -17.28 -6.62 7.41
N VAL A 107 -16.42 -5.63 7.22
CA VAL A 107 -15.41 -5.60 6.15
C VAL A 107 -14.02 -5.46 6.76
N LEU A 108 -13.15 -6.43 6.51
CA LEU A 108 -11.77 -6.42 6.94
C LEU A 108 -10.86 -5.99 5.78
N ALA A 109 -10.18 -4.86 5.93
CA ALA A 109 -9.32 -4.25 4.91
C ALA A 109 -8.04 -3.68 5.53
N THR A 110 -7.47 -4.35 6.53
CA THR A 110 -6.34 -3.90 7.34
C THR A 110 -4.98 -3.98 6.63
N GLY A 111 -4.95 -4.52 5.41
CA GLY A 111 -3.77 -4.55 4.56
C GLY A 111 -2.64 -5.42 5.11
N SER A 112 -1.41 -4.99 4.87
CA SER A 112 -0.20 -5.73 5.24
C SER A 112 0.80 -4.84 5.98
N ARG A 113 1.72 -5.49 6.69
CA ARG A 113 2.88 -4.89 7.38
C ARG A 113 4.17 -5.44 6.79
N PRO A 114 5.32 -4.75 6.92
CA PRO A 114 6.61 -5.27 6.50
C PRO A 114 6.90 -6.63 7.13
N ASN A 115 7.56 -7.50 6.37
CA ASN A 115 8.09 -8.76 6.86
C ASN A 115 9.62 -8.62 6.98
N ASP A 116 10.14 -8.70 8.19
CA ASP A 116 11.59 -8.69 8.48
C ASP A 116 12.23 -10.06 8.38
N PHE A 117 11.42 -11.10 8.13
CA PHE A 117 11.85 -12.52 8.10
C PHE A 117 12.59 -12.98 9.37
N GLY A 118 12.44 -12.27 10.48
CA GLY A 118 13.18 -12.53 11.73
C GLY A 118 14.67 -12.20 11.64
N ILE A 119 15.10 -11.43 10.64
CA ILE A 119 16.51 -11.06 10.46
C ILE A 119 16.92 -10.07 11.54
N PRO A 120 17.98 -10.36 12.32
CA PRO A 120 18.46 -9.49 13.38
C PRO A 120 18.73 -8.07 12.89
N GLY A 121 18.26 -7.09 13.65
CA GLY A 121 18.53 -5.68 13.43
C GLY A 121 17.68 -4.99 12.36
N VAL A 122 16.90 -5.69 11.53
CA VAL A 122 16.06 -5.07 10.50
C VAL A 122 15.09 -4.07 11.10
N GLN A 123 14.35 -4.43 12.15
CA GLN A 123 13.39 -3.53 12.81
C GLN A 123 14.06 -2.30 13.43
N ALA A 124 15.26 -2.47 14.00
CA ALA A 124 15.95 -1.42 14.72
C ALA A 124 16.74 -0.45 13.82
N HIS A 125 17.26 -0.94 12.70
CA HIS A 125 18.27 -0.25 11.90
C HIS A 125 17.89 -0.04 10.44
N SER A 126 16.68 -0.42 10.02
CA SER A 126 16.17 -0.11 8.70
C SER A 126 15.01 0.89 8.73
N SER A 127 14.69 1.47 7.59
CA SER A 127 13.44 2.19 7.35
C SER A 127 12.59 1.43 6.36
N GLY A 128 11.28 1.50 6.50
CA GLY A 128 10.37 1.14 5.41
C GLY A 128 10.27 2.25 4.37
N PHE A 129 9.34 2.05 3.42
CA PHE A 129 8.84 3.09 2.53
C PHE A 129 7.33 2.90 2.33
N ARG A 130 6.57 3.15 3.39
CA ARG A 130 5.14 2.83 3.45
C ARG A 130 4.27 3.93 4.03
N ASP A 131 4.85 4.91 4.72
CA ASP A 131 4.12 6.01 5.34
C ASP A 131 4.89 7.34 5.29
N LEU A 132 4.27 8.40 5.82
CA LEU A 132 4.86 9.76 5.85
C LEU A 132 6.09 9.85 6.75
N LYS A 133 6.18 9.02 7.80
CA LYS A 133 7.35 9.00 8.69
C LYS A 133 8.56 8.43 7.98
N ASP A 134 8.34 7.39 7.17
CA ASP A 134 9.38 6.81 6.32
C ASP A 134 9.91 7.85 5.32
N VAL A 135 9.03 8.58 4.63
CA VAL A 135 9.42 9.67 3.72
C VAL A 135 10.23 10.73 4.46
N GLY A 136 9.79 11.15 5.64
CA GLY A 136 10.51 12.11 6.47
C GLY A 136 11.92 11.64 6.83
N ARG A 137 12.08 10.37 7.21
CA ARG A 137 13.38 9.76 7.52
C ARG A 137 14.29 9.70 6.29
N LEU A 138 13.75 9.29 5.14
CA LEU A 138 14.52 9.23 3.90
C LEU A 138 14.99 10.64 3.47
N LYS A 139 14.16 11.66 3.60
CA LYS A 139 14.56 13.07 3.34
C LYS A 139 15.70 13.52 4.26
N GLN A 140 15.67 13.15 5.53
CA GLN A 140 16.76 13.44 6.46
C GLN A 140 18.07 12.76 6.04
N TRP A 141 18.02 11.49 5.62
CA TRP A 141 19.20 10.79 5.10
C TRP A 141 19.75 11.43 3.83
N LEU A 142 18.90 11.77 2.87
CA LEU A 142 19.30 12.47 1.65
C LEU A 142 20.00 13.78 1.96
N ASN A 143 19.47 14.58 2.87
CA ASN A 143 20.09 15.84 3.30
C ASN A 143 21.46 15.63 3.97
N SER A 144 21.59 14.59 4.81
CA SER A 144 22.86 14.28 5.47
C SER A 144 23.93 13.79 4.50
N LEU A 145 23.57 12.99 3.50
CA LEU A 145 24.48 12.52 2.46
C LEU A 145 24.99 13.64 1.57
N GLY A 146 24.13 14.62 1.24
CA GLY A 146 24.54 15.80 0.48
C GLY A 146 25.57 16.69 1.21
N GLN A 147 25.66 16.59 2.54
CA GLN A 147 26.62 17.33 3.37
C GLN A 147 27.93 16.56 3.63
N GLN A 148 27.88 15.24 3.69
CA GLN A 148 29.00 14.34 3.94
C GLN A 148 29.51 13.79 2.59
N ARG A 149 30.56 14.41 2.04
CA ARG A 149 31.27 13.89 0.85
C ARG A 149 32.16 12.68 1.18
N ASP A 150 31.71 11.80 2.07
CA ASP A 150 32.44 10.58 2.42
C ASP A 150 32.04 9.50 1.41
N GLY A 151 32.83 9.32 0.36
CA GLY A 151 32.55 8.44 -0.79
C GLY A 151 32.40 6.93 -0.48
N ASN A 152 32.37 6.57 0.80
CA ASN A 152 32.28 5.17 1.26
C ASN A 152 30.91 4.77 1.82
N ALA A 153 29.98 5.71 2.02
CA ALA A 153 28.69 5.42 2.64
C ALA A 153 27.57 5.71 1.64
N GLY A 154 26.91 4.66 1.19
CA GLY A 154 25.75 4.72 0.30
C GLY A 154 24.47 4.31 0.97
N LEU A 155 23.39 4.26 0.22
CA LEU A 155 22.10 3.71 0.64
C LEU A 155 21.94 2.28 0.11
N ILE A 156 21.37 1.42 0.94
CA ILE A 156 21.00 0.05 0.55
C ILE A 156 19.48 -0.04 0.52
N VAL A 157 18.94 -0.50 -0.60
CA VAL A 157 17.54 -0.91 -0.73
C VAL A 157 17.51 -2.43 -0.81
N VAL A 158 16.76 -3.07 0.08
CA VAL A 158 16.60 -4.53 0.13
C VAL A 158 15.23 -4.93 -0.42
N GLY A 159 15.24 -5.78 -1.45
CA GLY A 159 14.06 -6.22 -2.20
C GLY A 159 13.91 -5.49 -3.53
N ALA A 160 13.95 -6.22 -4.65
CA ALA A 160 13.83 -5.70 -6.01
C ALA A 160 12.43 -5.92 -6.64
N GLY A 161 11.40 -5.93 -5.81
CA GLY A 161 10.02 -5.75 -6.26
C GLY A 161 9.73 -4.32 -6.72
N PRO A 162 8.49 -4.00 -7.13
CA PRO A 162 8.14 -2.66 -7.64
C PRO A 162 8.59 -1.53 -6.71
N THR A 163 8.29 -1.63 -5.41
CA THR A 163 8.68 -0.59 -4.44
C THR A 163 10.19 -0.35 -4.39
N GLY A 164 10.98 -1.42 -4.34
CA GLY A 164 12.44 -1.28 -4.23
C GLY A 164 13.08 -0.71 -5.49
N VAL A 165 12.64 -1.15 -6.66
CA VAL A 165 13.14 -0.65 -7.94
C VAL A 165 12.79 0.82 -8.16
N GLU A 166 11.53 1.21 -7.95
CA GLU A 166 11.07 2.59 -8.07
C GLU A 166 11.83 3.50 -7.08
N LEU A 167 11.99 3.04 -5.83
CA LEU A 167 12.70 3.79 -4.80
C LEU A 167 14.19 3.93 -5.11
N ALA A 168 14.86 2.85 -5.54
CA ALA A 168 16.27 2.90 -5.91
C ALA A 168 16.54 3.90 -7.06
N CYS A 169 15.69 3.90 -8.10
CA CYS A 169 15.75 4.88 -9.18
C CYS A 169 15.54 6.32 -8.66
N LYS A 170 14.53 6.54 -7.82
CA LYS A 170 14.22 7.87 -7.27
C LYS A 170 15.33 8.38 -6.36
N MET A 171 15.87 7.51 -5.47
CA MET A 171 16.97 7.86 -4.58
C MET A 171 18.25 8.22 -5.35
N ALA A 172 18.56 7.46 -6.43
CA ALA A 172 19.73 7.76 -7.27
C ALA A 172 19.63 9.15 -7.91
N ASP A 173 18.44 9.53 -8.41
CA ASP A 173 18.24 10.89 -8.93
C ASP A 173 18.39 11.97 -7.86
N LEU A 174 17.85 11.74 -6.66
CA LEU A 174 17.89 12.73 -5.58
C LEU A 174 19.28 12.88 -4.94
N ILE A 175 20.09 11.83 -4.98
CA ILE A 175 21.47 11.85 -4.47
C ILE A 175 22.42 12.49 -5.48
N ASP A 176 22.11 12.41 -6.77
CA ASP A 176 22.88 13.02 -7.89
C ASP A 176 24.40 12.73 -7.80
N GLY A 177 24.74 11.47 -7.59
CA GLY A 177 26.13 11.00 -7.50
C GLY A 177 26.87 11.33 -6.19
N ALA A 178 26.24 12.00 -5.21
CA ALA A 178 26.89 12.31 -3.92
C ALA A 178 27.16 11.04 -3.07
N ALA A 179 26.41 9.96 -3.31
CA ALA A 179 26.60 8.66 -2.66
C ALA A 179 26.12 7.52 -3.58
N SER A 180 26.55 6.29 -3.30
CA SER A 180 26.10 5.12 -4.06
C SER A 180 24.71 4.67 -3.60
N VAL A 181 23.90 4.14 -4.53
CA VAL A 181 22.67 3.40 -4.24
C VAL A 181 22.86 1.94 -4.64
N ARG A 182 22.57 1.04 -3.74
CA ARG A 182 22.67 -0.41 -3.97
C ARG A 182 21.31 -1.04 -3.78
N LEU A 183 20.89 -1.88 -4.73
CA LEU A 183 19.68 -2.69 -4.67
C LEU A 183 20.07 -4.16 -4.45
N VAL A 184 19.66 -4.77 -3.33
CA VAL A 184 19.98 -6.14 -2.96
C VAL A 184 18.73 -6.99 -3.08
N GLU A 185 18.82 -8.11 -3.82
CA GLU A 185 17.70 -9.02 -4.08
C GLU A 185 18.14 -10.47 -3.93
N MET A 186 17.34 -11.25 -3.22
CA MET A 186 17.59 -12.67 -3.02
C MET A 186 17.31 -13.53 -4.27
N GLY A 187 16.40 -13.06 -5.12
CA GLY A 187 16.05 -13.71 -6.39
C GLY A 187 17.09 -13.45 -7.47
N ASP A 188 16.90 -14.14 -8.59
CA ASP A 188 17.79 -14.09 -9.76
C ASP A 188 17.44 -12.96 -10.75
N GLU A 189 16.33 -12.25 -10.52
CA GLU A 189 15.91 -11.12 -11.36
C GLU A 189 15.19 -10.04 -10.55
N ILE A 190 15.14 -8.82 -11.08
CA ILE A 190 14.31 -7.75 -10.56
C ILE A 190 12.87 -7.90 -11.08
N LEU A 191 11.87 -7.41 -10.35
CA LEU A 191 10.48 -7.35 -10.80
C LEU A 191 9.95 -8.68 -11.35
N PRO A 192 10.05 -9.83 -10.64
CA PRO A 192 9.73 -11.14 -11.19
C PRO A 192 8.26 -11.28 -11.65
N SER A 193 7.35 -10.47 -11.11
CA SER A 193 5.92 -10.49 -11.47
C SER A 193 5.56 -9.47 -12.55
N SER A 194 6.48 -8.64 -13.01
CA SER A 194 6.24 -7.61 -14.02
C SER A 194 6.40 -8.14 -15.44
N THR A 195 5.84 -7.42 -16.42
CA THR A 195 6.05 -7.74 -17.83
C THR A 195 7.52 -7.61 -18.22
N ALA A 196 7.96 -8.36 -19.24
CA ALA A 196 9.34 -8.30 -19.75
C ALA A 196 9.74 -6.86 -20.13
N PHE A 197 8.85 -6.14 -20.80
CA PHE A 197 9.08 -4.74 -21.16
C PHE A 197 9.39 -3.85 -19.94
N ASN A 198 8.57 -3.93 -18.89
CA ASN A 198 8.76 -3.15 -17.67
C ASN A 198 10.06 -3.52 -16.97
N ARG A 199 10.40 -4.82 -16.92
CA ARG A 199 11.64 -5.32 -16.33
C ARG A 199 12.88 -4.82 -17.08
N GLU A 200 12.89 -4.92 -18.41
CA GLU A 200 13.99 -4.44 -19.25
C GLU A 200 14.20 -2.92 -19.10
N ARG A 201 13.11 -2.14 -19.10
CA ARG A 201 13.17 -0.69 -18.90
C ARG A 201 13.64 -0.31 -17.50
N ALA A 202 13.21 -1.04 -16.49
CA ALA A 202 13.65 -0.84 -15.11
C ALA A 202 15.15 -1.14 -14.97
N GLN A 203 15.63 -2.26 -15.54
CA GLN A 203 17.05 -2.62 -15.56
C GLN A 203 17.89 -1.51 -16.21
N ALA A 204 17.51 -1.08 -17.40
CA ALA A 204 18.19 0.02 -18.11
C ALA A 204 18.12 1.35 -17.33
N GLY A 205 17.02 1.60 -16.59
CA GLY A 205 16.88 2.76 -15.72
C GLY A 205 17.84 2.75 -14.54
N LEU A 206 17.94 1.62 -13.84
CA LEU A 206 18.87 1.41 -12.74
C LEU A 206 20.33 1.57 -13.18
N GLU A 207 20.69 0.97 -14.32
CA GLU A 207 22.04 1.07 -14.91
C GLU A 207 22.42 2.51 -15.26
N ARG A 208 21.55 3.25 -15.98
CA ARG A 208 21.78 4.65 -16.33
C ARG A 208 22.01 5.55 -15.12
N LYS A 209 21.37 5.22 -13.99
CA LYS A 209 21.45 5.97 -12.73
C LYS A 209 22.59 5.50 -11.83
N GLY A 210 23.40 4.53 -12.28
CA GLY A 210 24.52 4.00 -11.51
C GLY A 210 24.11 3.21 -10.26
N VAL A 211 22.87 2.69 -10.21
CA VAL A 211 22.44 1.82 -9.12
C VAL A 211 23.12 0.46 -9.23
N VAL A 212 23.82 0.04 -8.17
CA VAL A 212 24.47 -1.28 -8.12
C VAL A 212 23.45 -2.34 -7.75
N VAL A 213 23.05 -3.17 -8.71
CA VAL A 213 22.12 -4.29 -8.48
C VAL A 213 22.88 -5.55 -8.08
N GLN A 214 22.52 -6.15 -6.94
CA GLN A 214 23.07 -7.42 -6.47
C GLN A 214 21.93 -8.44 -6.34
N LEU A 215 21.84 -9.32 -7.32
CA LEU A 215 20.91 -10.46 -7.36
C LEU A 215 21.51 -11.67 -6.64
N ASN A 216 20.68 -12.70 -6.40
CA ASN A 216 21.07 -13.94 -5.70
C ASN A 216 21.75 -13.66 -4.34
N THR A 217 21.33 -12.58 -3.67
CA THR A 217 21.99 -12.03 -2.49
C THR A 217 20.99 -11.79 -1.38
N SER A 218 21.15 -12.50 -0.26
CA SER A 218 20.30 -12.34 0.92
C SER A 218 21.04 -11.60 2.03
N VAL A 219 20.32 -10.75 2.75
CA VAL A 219 20.79 -10.09 3.98
C VAL A 219 20.52 -11.03 5.16
N SER A 220 21.51 -11.22 6.04
CA SER A 220 21.40 -12.06 7.24
C SER A 220 21.40 -11.28 8.55
N GLU A 221 21.92 -10.05 8.56
CA GLU A 221 21.94 -9.17 9.73
C GLU A 221 22.06 -7.71 9.29
N VAL A 222 21.46 -6.79 10.05
CA VAL A 222 21.55 -5.34 9.83
C VAL A 222 21.98 -4.66 11.13
N THR A 223 22.96 -3.77 11.04
CA THR A 223 23.36 -2.86 12.12
C THR A 223 23.09 -1.41 11.72
N SER A 224 23.44 -0.46 12.56
CA SER A 224 23.29 0.96 12.26
C SER A 224 24.12 1.46 11.06
N SER A 225 25.14 0.71 10.63
CA SER A 225 26.07 1.11 9.56
C SER A 225 26.51 -0.02 8.63
N THR A 226 26.05 -1.25 8.87
CA THR A 226 26.42 -2.41 8.04
C THR A 226 25.25 -3.35 7.80
N ALA A 227 25.21 -3.97 6.62
CA ALA A 227 24.41 -5.13 6.32
C ALA A 227 25.34 -6.34 6.06
N VAL A 228 25.13 -7.41 6.79
CA VAL A 228 25.84 -8.69 6.58
C VAL A 228 25.04 -9.51 5.59
N LEU A 229 25.69 -10.03 4.57
CA LEU A 229 25.07 -10.89 3.57
C LEU A 229 25.20 -12.37 3.98
N ALA A 230 24.34 -13.23 3.45
CA ALA A 230 24.35 -14.66 3.76
C ALA A 230 25.67 -15.37 3.39
N ASN A 231 26.45 -14.82 2.45
CA ASN A 231 27.76 -15.30 2.07
C ASN A 231 28.91 -14.80 2.97
N GLY A 232 28.58 -14.07 4.06
CA GLY A 232 29.56 -13.51 5.00
C GLY A 232 30.14 -12.15 4.59
N SER A 233 29.84 -11.64 3.40
CA SER A 233 30.28 -10.30 2.98
C SER A 233 29.57 -9.22 3.79
N VAL A 234 30.24 -8.08 4.02
CA VAL A 234 29.71 -6.96 4.77
C VAL A 234 29.61 -5.73 3.86
N LEU A 235 28.42 -5.17 3.75
CA LEU A 235 28.17 -3.93 3.06
C LEU A 235 28.03 -2.78 4.07
N ARG A 236 28.78 -1.69 3.90
CA ARG A 236 28.63 -0.47 4.69
C ARG A 236 27.50 0.39 4.12
N HIS A 237 26.75 1.06 4.99
CA HIS A 237 25.69 1.98 4.57
C HIS A 237 25.51 3.16 5.54
N SER A 238 25.00 4.27 5.04
CA SER A 238 24.49 5.42 5.82
C SER A 238 22.98 5.34 6.07
N GLY A 239 22.29 4.42 5.39
CA GLY A 239 20.88 4.12 5.56
C GLY A 239 20.50 2.85 4.82
N LEU A 240 19.59 2.06 5.39
CA LEU A 240 19.08 0.84 4.79
C LEU A 240 17.55 0.89 4.74
N ILE A 241 17.01 0.69 3.55
CA ILE A 241 15.57 0.67 3.31
C ILE A 241 15.14 -0.78 3.06
N TRP A 242 14.18 -1.26 3.86
CA TRP A 242 13.65 -2.60 3.76
C TRP A 242 12.32 -2.60 3.02
N THR A 243 12.32 -3.10 1.80
CA THR A 243 11.12 -3.22 0.95
C THR A 243 10.75 -4.69 0.67
N ALA A 244 11.52 -5.64 1.23
CA ALA A 244 11.33 -7.06 1.01
C ALA A 244 10.18 -7.61 1.86
N GLY A 245 9.26 -8.31 1.20
CA GLY A 245 8.19 -9.07 1.83
C GLY A 245 7.12 -8.25 2.55
N SER A 246 5.97 -8.89 2.73
CA SER A 246 4.86 -8.35 3.52
C SER A 246 4.08 -9.46 4.19
N ASN A 247 3.63 -9.22 5.41
CA ASN A 247 2.73 -10.10 6.15
C ASN A 247 1.35 -9.47 6.25
N PRO A 248 0.24 -10.22 6.09
CA PRO A 248 -1.10 -9.70 6.30
C PRO A 248 -1.27 -9.20 7.74
N SER A 249 -1.98 -8.09 7.91
CA SER A 249 -2.22 -7.48 9.22
C SER A 249 -3.60 -7.88 9.73
N ILE A 250 -3.75 -9.15 10.13
CA ILE A 250 -5.02 -9.71 10.61
C ILE A 250 -5.17 -9.43 12.10
N PRO A 251 -6.26 -8.77 12.57
CA PRO A 251 -6.56 -8.65 13.99
C PRO A 251 -6.89 -10.02 14.62
N ALA A 252 -6.94 -10.11 15.94
CA ALA A 252 -7.39 -11.33 16.60
C ALA A 252 -8.86 -11.59 16.27
N ILE A 253 -9.18 -12.79 15.75
CA ILE A 253 -10.55 -13.18 15.35
C ILE A 253 -10.94 -14.47 16.07
N SER A 254 -12.10 -14.49 16.65
CA SER A 254 -12.69 -15.65 17.33
C SER A 254 -14.11 -15.93 16.79
N PRO A 255 -14.44 -17.19 16.48
CA PRO A 255 -13.55 -18.34 16.34
C PRO A 255 -12.48 -18.10 15.26
N ALA A 256 -11.39 -18.88 15.29
CA ALA A 256 -10.28 -18.74 14.35
C ALA A 256 -10.78 -18.87 12.90
N PRO A 257 -10.45 -17.92 12.02
CA PRO A 257 -10.89 -17.93 10.63
C PRO A 257 -10.11 -18.97 9.80
N VAL A 258 -10.68 -19.37 8.67
CA VAL A 258 -9.97 -20.17 7.67
C VAL A 258 -8.92 -19.29 7.00
N LEU A 259 -7.69 -19.80 6.90
CA LEU A 259 -6.58 -19.10 6.24
C LEU A 259 -6.12 -19.83 4.99
N GLU A 260 -5.79 -19.07 3.96
CA GLU A 260 -5.10 -19.50 2.76
C GLU A 260 -3.73 -18.79 2.69
N ARG A 261 -2.65 -19.55 2.84
CA ARG A 261 -1.27 -19.01 2.85
C ARG A 261 -1.08 -17.83 3.83
N GLY A 262 -1.67 -17.94 5.03
CA GLY A 262 -1.58 -16.92 6.06
C GLY A 262 -2.51 -15.71 5.87
N ARG A 263 -3.37 -15.69 4.84
CA ARG A 263 -4.38 -14.67 4.58
C ARG A 263 -5.77 -15.22 4.86
N LEU A 264 -6.74 -14.33 5.12
CA LEU A 264 -8.13 -14.72 5.29
C LEU A 264 -8.68 -15.34 4.00
N ALA A 265 -9.14 -16.58 4.08
CA ALA A 265 -9.74 -17.25 2.95
C ALA A 265 -11.10 -16.64 2.62
N VAL A 266 -11.32 -16.29 1.37
CA VAL A 266 -12.58 -15.71 0.88
C VAL A 266 -13.12 -16.51 -0.31
N ASP A 267 -14.43 -16.46 -0.48
CA ASP A 267 -15.12 -17.04 -1.61
C ASP A 267 -15.16 -16.10 -2.83
N ALA A 268 -16.00 -16.41 -3.81
CA ALA A 268 -16.03 -15.68 -5.07
C ALA A 268 -16.55 -14.24 -4.92
N ASP A 269 -17.39 -13.96 -3.93
CA ASP A 269 -17.96 -12.63 -3.68
C ASP A 269 -17.26 -11.88 -2.54
N LEU A 270 -16.05 -12.33 -2.16
CA LEU A 270 -15.19 -11.76 -1.13
C LEU A 270 -15.69 -11.95 0.31
N ARG A 271 -16.70 -12.81 0.55
CA ARG A 271 -17.08 -13.21 1.90
C ARG A 271 -16.02 -14.13 2.50
N MET A 272 -15.75 -13.97 3.77
CA MET A 272 -14.87 -14.88 4.51
C MET A 272 -15.50 -16.28 4.54
N VAL A 273 -14.68 -17.29 4.22
CA VAL A 273 -15.15 -18.69 4.24
C VAL A 273 -15.74 -19.03 5.60
N GLY A 274 -16.98 -19.53 5.59
CA GLY A 274 -17.74 -19.85 6.79
C GLY A 274 -18.50 -18.69 7.43
N SER A 275 -18.52 -17.51 6.80
CA SER A 275 -19.31 -16.35 7.24
C SER A 275 -20.34 -15.95 6.19
N THR A 276 -21.49 -15.46 6.63
CA THR A 276 -22.56 -14.93 5.77
C THR A 276 -22.53 -13.41 5.65
N ASN A 277 -21.85 -12.71 6.56
CA ASN A 277 -21.91 -11.26 6.69
C ASN A 277 -20.55 -10.59 6.98
N SER A 278 -19.46 -11.35 6.87
CA SER A 278 -18.09 -10.80 7.02
C SER A 278 -17.31 -10.97 5.74
N PHE A 279 -16.67 -9.90 5.30
CA PHE A 279 -15.88 -9.79 4.08
C PHE A 279 -14.41 -9.51 4.41
N ALA A 280 -13.50 -9.97 3.55
CA ALA A 280 -12.09 -9.58 3.64
C ALA A 280 -11.56 -9.23 2.25
N LEU A 281 -10.73 -8.17 2.15
CA LEU A 281 -10.25 -7.69 0.87
C LEU A 281 -8.86 -7.04 0.96
N GLY A 282 -8.21 -6.89 -0.18
CA GLY A 282 -6.83 -6.41 -0.27
C GLY A 282 -5.82 -7.44 0.22
N ASP A 283 -4.70 -6.97 0.75
CA ASP A 283 -3.53 -7.79 1.11
C ASP A 283 -3.79 -8.84 2.19
N ILE A 284 -4.87 -8.68 2.98
CA ILE A 284 -5.22 -9.66 4.02
C ILE A 284 -6.03 -10.84 3.51
N SER A 285 -6.55 -10.78 2.28
CA SER A 285 -7.44 -11.80 1.72
C SER A 285 -6.78 -12.64 0.65
N ALA A 286 -7.22 -13.88 0.51
CA ALA A 286 -6.84 -14.74 -0.59
C ALA A 286 -7.99 -15.67 -0.97
N ARG A 287 -8.22 -15.82 -2.28
CA ARG A 287 -9.10 -16.85 -2.82
C ARG A 287 -8.34 -18.16 -2.92
N PRO A 288 -8.81 -19.26 -2.33
CA PRO A 288 -8.18 -20.56 -2.47
C PRO A 288 -7.99 -20.97 -3.95
N GLY A 289 -6.79 -21.42 -4.29
CA GLY A 289 -6.46 -21.88 -5.64
C GLY A 289 -6.26 -20.79 -6.71
N SER A 290 -6.65 -19.53 -6.46
CA SER A 290 -6.51 -18.41 -7.41
C SER A 290 -6.32 -17.07 -6.68
N PRO A 291 -5.16 -16.85 -6.05
CA PRO A 291 -4.90 -15.61 -5.32
C PRO A 291 -4.75 -14.43 -6.28
N TRP A 292 -5.30 -13.28 -5.90
CA TRP A 292 -5.07 -12.02 -6.61
C TRP A 292 -3.72 -11.40 -6.23
N PRO A 293 -3.13 -10.58 -7.14
CA PRO A 293 -1.95 -9.79 -6.79
C PRO A 293 -2.21 -8.85 -5.61
N ALA A 294 -1.24 -8.72 -4.69
CA ALA A 294 -1.31 -7.71 -3.63
C ALA A 294 -1.01 -6.33 -4.23
N SER A 295 -2.05 -5.60 -4.59
CA SER A 295 -1.93 -4.28 -5.21
C SER A 295 -3.07 -3.33 -4.84
N ALA A 296 -2.80 -2.04 -4.90
CA ALA A 296 -3.82 -1.00 -4.73
C ALA A 296 -4.96 -1.15 -5.75
N GLN A 297 -4.65 -1.56 -6.99
CA GLN A 297 -5.63 -1.77 -8.05
C GLN A 297 -6.64 -2.87 -7.69
N VAL A 298 -6.14 -4.01 -7.19
CA VAL A 298 -7.00 -5.11 -6.72
C VAL A 298 -7.83 -4.64 -5.52
N ALA A 299 -7.21 -4.02 -4.53
CA ALA A 299 -7.90 -3.58 -3.32
C ALA A 299 -9.03 -2.57 -3.61
N MET A 300 -8.83 -1.64 -4.56
CA MET A 300 -9.86 -0.68 -4.97
C MET A 300 -11.04 -1.37 -5.67
N GLN A 301 -10.77 -2.30 -6.58
CA GLN A 301 -11.82 -3.03 -7.30
C GLN A 301 -12.58 -3.97 -6.34
N GLN A 302 -11.89 -4.64 -5.44
CA GLN A 302 -12.51 -5.44 -4.39
C GLN A 302 -13.38 -4.57 -3.47
N GLY A 303 -12.94 -3.34 -3.17
CA GLY A 303 -13.74 -2.40 -2.38
C GLY A 303 -15.08 -2.04 -3.03
N ASP A 304 -15.07 -1.75 -4.33
CA ASP A 304 -16.31 -1.48 -5.08
C ASP A 304 -17.22 -2.72 -5.19
N ALA A 305 -16.63 -3.89 -5.44
CA ALA A 305 -17.34 -5.17 -5.48
C ALA A 305 -17.96 -5.54 -4.12
N THR A 306 -17.21 -5.37 -3.02
CA THR A 306 -17.73 -5.61 -1.66
C THR A 306 -18.88 -4.67 -1.34
N ALA A 307 -18.79 -3.41 -1.73
CA ALA A 307 -19.90 -2.46 -1.56
C ALA A 307 -21.15 -2.88 -2.35
N ALA A 308 -20.97 -3.40 -3.57
CA ALA A 308 -22.06 -3.94 -4.37
C ALA A 308 -22.65 -5.21 -3.72
N ALA A 309 -21.80 -6.14 -3.26
CA ALA A 309 -22.23 -7.35 -2.57
C ALA A 309 -23.05 -7.05 -1.32
N ILE A 310 -22.58 -6.11 -0.48
CA ILE A 310 -23.33 -5.67 0.72
C ILE A 310 -24.68 -5.06 0.32
N ALA A 311 -24.71 -4.23 -0.75
CA ALA A 311 -25.94 -3.62 -1.23
C ALA A 311 -26.97 -4.68 -1.67
N SER A 312 -26.54 -5.70 -2.43
CA SER A 312 -27.40 -6.82 -2.84
C SER A 312 -27.94 -7.59 -1.66
N LEU A 313 -27.09 -7.97 -0.70
CA LEU A 313 -27.52 -8.71 0.50
C LEU A 313 -28.56 -7.94 1.32
N ARG A 314 -28.43 -6.62 1.42
CA ARG A 314 -29.38 -5.78 2.18
C ARG A 314 -30.78 -5.70 1.55
N ILE A 315 -30.91 -6.00 0.27
CA ILE A 315 -32.22 -6.10 -0.41
C ILE A 315 -32.63 -7.55 -0.68
N GLY A 316 -31.92 -8.54 -0.13
CA GLY A 316 -32.22 -9.96 -0.26
C GLY A 316 -31.80 -10.59 -1.58
N GLU A 317 -30.88 -9.96 -2.32
CA GLU A 317 -30.34 -10.50 -3.56
C GLU A 317 -28.98 -11.18 -3.31
N GLU A 318 -28.64 -12.18 -4.16
CA GLU A 318 -27.33 -12.83 -4.12
C GLU A 318 -26.26 -11.94 -4.75
N PRO A 319 -25.08 -11.79 -4.11
CA PRO A 319 -23.96 -11.02 -4.65
C PRO A 319 -23.40 -11.64 -5.92
N GLN A 320 -22.91 -10.80 -6.81
CA GLN A 320 -22.17 -11.26 -7.99
C GLN A 320 -20.72 -11.59 -7.64
N PRO A 321 -20.13 -12.65 -8.22
CA PRO A 321 -18.72 -12.97 -8.05
C PRO A 321 -17.80 -11.82 -8.47
N PHE A 322 -16.78 -11.56 -7.65
CA PHE A 322 -15.74 -10.59 -7.99
C PHE A 322 -14.86 -11.10 -9.12
N GLN A 323 -14.68 -10.28 -10.14
CA GLN A 323 -13.74 -10.49 -11.24
C GLN A 323 -12.73 -9.34 -11.27
N PHE A 324 -11.45 -9.68 -11.16
CA PHE A 324 -10.37 -8.70 -11.28
C PHE A 324 -10.15 -8.36 -12.75
N GLU A 325 -10.22 -7.07 -13.07
CA GLU A 325 -9.85 -6.51 -14.36
C GLU A 325 -8.42 -5.93 -14.25
N ASP A 326 -7.45 -6.60 -14.86
CA ASP A 326 -6.10 -6.08 -14.92
C ASP A 326 -6.01 -4.90 -15.91
N ARG A 327 -5.80 -3.70 -15.36
CA ARG A 327 -5.66 -2.45 -16.13
C ARG A 327 -4.22 -2.13 -16.47
N GLY A 328 -3.31 -3.06 -16.22
CA GLY A 328 -1.90 -2.92 -16.47
C GLY A 328 -1.08 -2.38 -15.31
N GLU A 329 0.19 -2.16 -15.57
CA GLU A 329 1.20 -1.80 -14.60
C GLU A 329 1.87 -0.47 -14.98
N MET A 330 2.16 0.35 -13.98
CA MET A 330 2.89 1.61 -14.12
C MET A 330 4.00 1.64 -13.07
N LEU A 331 5.25 1.85 -13.51
CA LEU A 331 6.41 1.97 -12.63
C LEU A 331 7.06 3.34 -12.79
N SER A 332 7.41 3.97 -11.67
CA SER A 332 8.27 5.17 -11.67
C SER A 332 9.73 4.74 -11.80
N LEU A 333 10.44 5.26 -12.77
CA LEU A 333 11.88 4.99 -12.95
C LEU A 333 12.74 6.20 -12.57
N GLY A 334 12.24 7.00 -11.62
CA GLY A 334 12.91 8.19 -11.11
C GLY A 334 12.13 9.48 -11.41
N VAL A 335 12.84 10.61 -11.44
CA VAL A 335 12.25 11.92 -11.74
C VAL A 335 11.99 12.04 -13.23
N GLY A 336 10.75 12.28 -13.64
CA GLY A 336 10.36 12.49 -15.02
C GLY A 336 10.41 11.24 -15.92
N ASP A 337 10.66 10.04 -15.37
CA ASP A 337 10.73 8.78 -16.11
C ASP A 337 9.82 7.71 -15.52
N ALA A 338 9.13 6.96 -16.38
CA ALA A 338 8.22 5.88 -15.98
C ALA A 338 8.04 4.85 -17.08
N THR A 339 7.47 3.70 -16.73
CA THR A 339 6.88 2.77 -17.70
C THR A 339 5.38 2.66 -17.48
N LEU A 340 4.67 2.32 -18.55
CA LEU A 340 3.25 2.02 -18.55
C LEU A 340 3.01 0.87 -19.52
N THR A 341 2.40 -0.20 -19.02
CA THR A 341 1.92 -1.33 -19.81
C THR A 341 0.48 -1.63 -19.41
N GLY A 342 -0.43 -1.77 -20.37
CA GLY A 342 -1.83 -2.11 -20.11
C GLY A 342 -2.77 -1.52 -21.14
N MET A 343 -3.96 -2.07 -21.26
CA MET A 343 -5.00 -1.63 -22.19
C MET A 343 -4.52 -1.51 -23.65
N GLY A 344 -3.59 -2.38 -24.06
CA GLY A 344 -2.99 -2.36 -25.41
C GLY A 344 -1.90 -1.31 -25.61
N LEU A 345 -1.52 -0.55 -24.60
CA LEU A 345 -0.45 0.46 -24.63
C LEU A 345 0.82 -0.07 -23.95
N THR A 346 1.96 0.28 -24.52
CA THR A 346 3.30 0.02 -23.96
C THR A 346 4.15 1.25 -24.20
N LEU A 347 4.44 1.98 -23.12
CA LEU A 347 5.15 3.27 -23.18
C LEU A 347 6.24 3.34 -22.12
N ALA A 348 7.29 4.13 -22.39
CA ALA A 348 8.33 4.46 -21.42
C ALA A 348 8.77 5.91 -21.59
N GLY A 349 9.48 6.45 -20.57
CA GLY A 349 10.04 7.79 -20.58
C GLY A 349 9.06 8.88 -20.12
N PRO A 350 9.32 10.15 -20.49
CA PRO A 350 8.57 11.30 -19.98
C PRO A 350 7.07 11.27 -20.31
N LEU A 351 6.67 10.72 -21.45
CA LEU A 351 5.25 10.58 -21.81
C LEU A 351 4.54 9.59 -20.89
N ALA A 352 5.18 8.44 -20.63
CA ALA A 352 4.64 7.46 -19.68
C ALA A 352 4.52 8.06 -18.26
N PHE A 353 5.48 8.88 -17.84
CA PHE A 353 5.45 9.60 -16.57
C PHE A 353 4.23 10.55 -16.47
N GLN A 354 3.97 11.36 -17.50
CA GLN A 354 2.81 12.24 -17.50
C GLN A 354 1.48 11.47 -17.50
N LEU A 355 1.39 10.39 -18.26
CA LEU A 355 0.20 9.53 -18.29
C LEU A 355 -0.02 8.83 -16.94
N ARG A 356 1.05 8.36 -16.27
CA ARG A 356 0.98 7.79 -14.92
C ARG A 356 0.42 8.82 -13.92
N ARG A 357 0.91 10.06 -13.95
CA ARG A 357 0.40 11.16 -13.12
C ARG A 357 -1.09 11.42 -13.39
N ALA A 358 -1.47 11.58 -14.67
CA ALA A 358 -2.86 11.80 -15.06
C ALA A 358 -3.78 10.65 -14.61
N THR A 359 -3.33 9.40 -14.76
CA THR A 359 -4.08 8.22 -14.31
C THR A 359 -4.29 8.23 -12.79
N TYR A 360 -3.28 8.61 -12.01
CA TYR A 360 -3.42 8.66 -10.55
C TYR A 360 -4.35 9.79 -10.08
N LEU A 361 -4.43 10.91 -10.81
CA LEU A 361 -5.43 11.95 -10.52
C LEU A 361 -6.86 11.40 -10.53
N THR A 362 -7.18 10.54 -11.51
CA THR A 362 -8.52 9.93 -11.62
C THR A 362 -8.80 8.88 -10.55
N ARG A 363 -7.75 8.40 -9.88
CA ARG A 363 -7.83 7.36 -8.82
C ARG A 363 -7.77 7.95 -7.41
N LEU A 364 -7.54 9.26 -7.27
CA LEU A 364 -7.59 9.93 -5.96
C LEU A 364 -9.01 9.84 -5.37
N PRO A 365 -9.15 9.68 -4.04
CA PRO A 365 -10.44 9.59 -3.41
C PRO A 365 -11.16 10.94 -3.42
N GLY A 366 -12.23 11.04 -4.23
CA GLY A 366 -13.07 12.22 -4.35
C GLY A 366 -12.66 13.19 -5.49
N LEU A 367 -13.66 13.65 -6.23
CA LEU A 367 -13.48 14.57 -7.37
C LEU A 367 -12.81 15.90 -6.97
N SER A 368 -13.13 16.44 -5.80
CA SER A 368 -12.57 17.71 -5.32
C SER A 368 -11.04 17.62 -5.12
N LEU A 369 -10.55 16.53 -4.58
CA LEU A 369 -9.11 16.30 -4.43
C LEU A 369 -8.43 16.19 -5.79
N GLY A 370 -8.98 15.39 -6.71
CA GLY A 370 -8.45 15.25 -8.07
C GLY A 370 -8.36 16.57 -8.82
N LEU A 371 -9.42 17.40 -8.75
CA LEU A 371 -9.44 18.73 -9.39
C LEU A 371 -8.46 19.72 -8.76
N ARG A 372 -8.34 19.73 -7.43
CA ARG A 372 -7.37 20.58 -6.72
C ARG A 372 -5.93 20.19 -7.07
N SER A 373 -5.61 18.89 -7.09
CA SER A 373 -4.29 18.40 -7.49
C SER A 373 -3.99 18.71 -8.95
N ALA A 374 -4.96 18.54 -9.86
CA ALA A 374 -4.79 18.91 -11.26
C ALA A 374 -4.49 20.41 -11.42
N GLY A 375 -5.20 21.28 -10.67
CA GLY A 375 -4.95 22.73 -10.64
C GLY A 375 -3.55 23.06 -10.12
N ALA A 376 -3.12 22.44 -9.03
CA ALA A 376 -1.77 22.63 -8.47
C ALA A 376 -0.68 22.23 -9.49
N TRP A 377 -0.86 21.11 -10.19
CA TRP A 377 0.12 20.66 -11.19
C TRP A 377 0.21 21.55 -12.43
N LEU A 378 -0.89 22.20 -12.81
CA LEU A 378 -0.87 23.17 -13.92
C LEU A 378 -0.21 24.49 -13.54
N LEU A 379 -0.26 24.87 -12.26
CA LEU A 379 0.30 26.13 -11.75
C LEU A 379 1.76 26.00 -11.26
N SER A 380 2.23 24.79 -11.03
CA SER A 380 3.60 24.51 -10.55
C SER A 380 4.67 24.47 -11.67
N ARG A 381 4.34 24.96 -12.87
CA ARG A 381 5.27 25.08 -14.02
C ARG A 381 5.97 26.42 -14.04
#